data_43b5e1328a3fdc8632697cfc08b0bc81
#
_entry.id   43b5e1328a3fdc8632697cfc08b0bc81
#
_cell.length_a   1.000
_cell.length_b   1.000
_cell.length_c   1.000
_cell.angle_alpha   90.00
_cell.angle_beta   90.00
_cell.angle_gamma   90.00
#
_symmetry.space_group_name_H-M   'P 1'
#
loop_
_entity.id
_entity.type
_entity.pdbx_description
1 polymer ?
#
loop_
_entity_poly.entity_id
_entity_poly.type
_entity_poly.pdbx_seq_one_letter_code
_entity_poly.pdbx_strand_id
1 'polypeptide(L)'
;LTELHVHLGGSVDPAIMWSIAHSQGIRLPTKNYWEFVDMITIRRGRVKSFEEYLKMFHWTELIQSSPLAVERSVYETIGGAYRKNNITRLELRYNPMKRNRGGEQDLDHIILASLRGMDRALLEYPVKAGIIICLDKSYDYRLNEILVEKAIMYRNRGIIGIDIAGPRSPRFRYEDYTRLVRRAKDAGLGVTVHAGEDEGSDSVRKVLSTLEPDRIGHGVKAVGDERALELLSRSGVLLEVCPSSNVHTGIVESYSDFRRIFAVFKKYRVKFSLNTDGPEMLRTNLRREIMLTLKHQCLTPEDIIESNEWAKDASFIDG
;
A
#
# COMPACT_ATOMS: atom_id res chain seq x y z
N LEU A 1 -6.94 -4.38 15.22
CA LEU A 1 -6.22 -4.93 14.06
C LEU A 1 -5.13 -3.96 13.59
N THR A 2 -4.08 -4.51 12.96
CA THR A 2 -2.98 -3.77 12.36
C THR A 2 -3.04 -3.93 10.85
N GLU A 3 -2.92 -2.84 10.10
CA GLU A 3 -2.85 -2.85 8.64
C GLU A 3 -1.67 -2.02 8.14
N LEU A 4 -0.77 -2.65 7.39
CA LEU A 4 0.52 -2.10 6.98
C LEU A 4 0.57 -1.68 5.51
N HIS A 5 -0.43 -2.07 4.68
CA HIS A 5 -0.38 -1.88 3.24
C HIS A 5 -1.70 -1.35 2.69
N VAL A 6 -1.86 -0.03 2.73
CA VAL A 6 -3.04 0.68 2.20
C VAL A 6 -2.61 1.87 1.35
N HIS A 7 -2.95 1.87 0.07
CA HIS A 7 -2.74 3.00 -0.83
C HIS A 7 -3.89 4.01 -0.71
N LEU A 8 -3.56 5.27 -0.44
CA LEU A 8 -4.54 6.36 -0.34
C LEU A 8 -5.44 6.45 -1.58
N GLY A 9 -4.87 6.21 -2.77
CA GLY A 9 -5.61 6.23 -4.03
C GLY A 9 -6.79 5.26 -4.10
N GLY A 10 -6.68 4.13 -3.40
CA GLY A 10 -7.69 3.06 -3.39
C GLY A 10 -8.51 2.93 -2.11
N SER A 11 -8.33 3.83 -1.14
CA SER A 11 -8.84 3.64 0.23
C SER A 11 -9.94 4.61 0.67
N VAL A 12 -10.29 5.59 -0.17
CA VAL A 12 -11.34 6.56 0.14
C VAL A 12 -12.68 6.05 -0.37
N ASP A 13 -13.69 6.10 0.50
CA ASP A 13 -15.06 5.69 0.17
C ASP A 13 -15.56 6.42 -1.09
N PRO A 14 -16.18 5.72 -2.06
CA PRO A 14 -16.67 6.33 -3.30
C PRO A 14 -17.61 7.52 -3.09
N ALA A 15 -18.42 7.53 -2.04
CA ALA A 15 -19.29 8.68 -1.76
C ALA A 15 -18.50 9.91 -1.32
N ILE A 16 -17.42 9.71 -0.57
CA ILE A 16 -16.49 10.79 -0.19
C ILE A 16 -15.74 11.30 -1.42
N MET A 17 -15.23 10.39 -2.27
CA MET A 17 -14.60 10.75 -3.55
C MET A 17 -15.53 11.58 -4.42
N TRP A 18 -16.78 11.16 -4.57
CA TRP A 18 -17.81 11.87 -5.31
C TRP A 18 -18.04 13.27 -4.74
N SER A 19 -18.15 13.38 -3.42
CA SER A 19 -18.31 14.66 -2.72
C SER A 19 -17.09 15.59 -2.93
N ILE A 20 -15.86 15.05 -2.86
CA ILE A 20 -14.63 15.82 -3.10
C ILE A 20 -14.61 16.33 -4.54
N ALA A 21 -14.90 15.47 -5.53
CA ALA A 21 -14.92 15.86 -6.94
C ALA A 21 -15.87 17.03 -7.19
N HIS A 22 -17.08 16.99 -6.64
CA HIS A 22 -18.07 18.06 -6.79
C HIS A 22 -17.66 19.33 -6.08
N SER A 23 -17.17 19.25 -4.84
CA SER A 23 -16.74 20.43 -4.06
C SER A 23 -15.54 21.14 -4.68
N GLN A 24 -14.73 20.44 -5.46
CA GLN A 24 -13.53 20.98 -6.12
C GLN A 24 -13.76 21.31 -7.61
N GLY A 25 -14.99 21.16 -8.12
CA GLY A 25 -15.32 21.46 -9.51
C GLY A 25 -14.63 20.53 -10.52
N ILE A 26 -14.25 19.31 -10.10
CA ILE A 26 -13.62 18.33 -10.99
C ILE A 26 -14.68 17.75 -11.93
N ARG A 27 -14.48 17.94 -13.23
CA ARG A 27 -15.37 17.37 -14.25
C ARG A 27 -15.16 15.87 -14.37
N LEU A 28 -16.11 15.11 -13.83
CA LEU A 28 -16.15 13.66 -14.02
C LEU A 28 -16.77 13.28 -15.39
N PRO A 29 -16.45 12.11 -15.96
CA PRO A 29 -17.01 11.65 -17.24
C PRO A 29 -18.49 11.28 -17.14
N THR A 30 -19.04 11.13 -15.94
CA THR A 30 -20.46 10.84 -15.70
C THR A 30 -21.03 11.74 -14.61
N LYS A 31 -22.35 11.99 -14.69
CA LYS A 31 -23.14 12.66 -13.64
C LYS A 31 -23.93 11.65 -12.78
N ASN A 32 -23.81 10.36 -13.05
CA ASN A 32 -24.45 9.30 -12.30
C ASN A 32 -23.48 8.70 -11.27
N TYR A 33 -23.86 8.75 -10.00
CA TYR A 33 -23.04 8.23 -8.90
C TYR A 33 -22.70 6.73 -9.06
N TRP A 34 -23.66 5.91 -9.50
CA TRP A 34 -23.44 4.46 -9.62
C TRP A 34 -22.51 4.10 -10.80
N GLU A 35 -22.58 4.87 -11.88
CA GLU A 35 -21.61 4.75 -12.98
C GLU A 35 -20.20 5.17 -12.52
N PHE A 36 -20.11 6.24 -11.73
CA PHE A 36 -18.83 6.64 -11.13
C PHE A 36 -18.26 5.54 -10.22
N VAL A 37 -19.09 4.98 -9.34
CA VAL A 37 -18.69 3.87 -8.47
C VAL A 37 -18.20 2.69 -9.29
N ASP A 38 -18.91 2.32 -10.35
CA ASP A 38 -18.46 1.24 -11.25
C ASP A 38 -17.13 1.59 -11.92
N MET A 39 -16.97 2.81 -12.40
CA MET A 39 -15.76 3.30 -13.08
C MET A 39 -14.49 3.15 -12.23
N ILE A 40 -14.57 3.40 -10.92
CA ILE A 40 -13.43 3.28 -10.00
C ILE A 40 -13.32 1.93 -9.30
N THR A 41 -14.24 0.98 -9.55
CA THR A 41 -14.25 -0.34 -8.92
C THR A 41 -13.46 -1.35 -9.74
N ILE A 42 -12.53 -2.03 -9.11
CA ILE A 42 -11.75 -3.13 -9.68
C ILE A 42 -12.42 -4.45 -9.35
N ARG A 43 -12.68 -5.26 -10.38
CA ARG A 43 -13.28 -6.59 -10.24
C ARG A 43 -12.48 -7.61 -11.04
N ARG A 44 -12.47 -8.85 -10.60
CA ARG A 44 -11.86 -9.95 -11.35
C ARG A 44 -12.40 -10.01 -12.78
N GLY A 45 -11.51 -10.13 -13.75
CA GLY A 45 -11.83 -10.20 -15.18
C GLY A 45 -12.13 -8.85 -15.85
N ARG A 46 -12.23 -7.76 -15.09
CA ARG A 46 -12.35 -6.41 -15.66
C ARG A 46 -11.00 -5.86 -16.12
N VAL A 47 -9.97 -6.21 -15.40
CA VAL A 47 -8.58 -5.79 -15.65
C VAL A 47 -7.85 -6.96 -16.32
N LYS A 48 -7.30 -6.72 -17.50
CA LYS A 48 -6.62 -7.75 -18.32
C LYS A 48 -5.12 -7.78 -18.09
N SER A 49 -4.56 -6.73 -17.48
CA SER A 49 -3.13 -6.62 -17.18
C SER A 49 -2.90 -5.76 -15.95
N PHE A 50 -1.72 -5.90 -15.34
CA PHE A 50 -1.30 -5.05 -14.23
C PHE A 50 -1.22 -3.56 -14.61
N GLU A 51 -0.88 -3.26 -15.87
CA GLU A 51 -0.88 -1.88 -16.39
C GLU A 51 -2.30 -1.29 -16.44
N GLU A 52 -3.31 -2.07 -16.85
CA GLU A 52 -4.71 -1.64 -16.81
C GLU A 52 -5.18 -1.42 -15.37
N TYR A 53 -4.75 -2.27 -14.43
CA TYR A 53 -5.01 -2.07 -13.00
C TYR A 53 -4.50 -0.71 -12.52
N LEU A 54 -3.26 -0.36 -12.83
CA LEU A 54 -2.68 0.92 -12.43
C LEU A 54 -3.42 2.12 -13.07
N LYS A 55 -3.94 1.98 -14.30
CA LYS A 55 -4.74 3.03 -14.97
C LYS A 55 -6.06 3.33 -14.25
N MET A 56 -6.60 2.37 -13.50
CA MET A 56 -7.84 2.59 -12.72
C MET A 56 -7.66 3.65 -11.63
N PHE A 57 -6.44 3.88 -11.14
CA PHE A 57 -6.14 4.92 -10.16
C PHE A 57 -6.19 6.35 -10.71
N HIS A 58 -6.26 6.51 -12.05
CA HIS A 58 -6.25 7.85 -12.67
C HIS A 58 -7.28 8.80 -12.09
N TRP A 59 -8.54 8.36 -11.96
CA TRP A 59 -9.63 9.20 -11.45
C TRP A 59 -9.52 9.44 -9.95
N THR A 60 -9.20 8.43 -9.18
CA THR A 60 -9.07 8.56 -7.73
C THR A 60 -7.89 9.46 -7.38
N GLU A 61 -6.78 9.36 -8.10
CA GLU A 61 -5.62 10.25 -7.96
C GLU A 61 -5.93 11.69 -8.37
N LEU A 62 -6.66 11.89 -9.48
CA LEU A 62 -7.07 13.22 -9.93
C LEU A 62 -7.98 13.91 -8.89
N ILE A 63 -8.96 13.18 -8.36
CA ILE A 63 -9.87 13.70 -7.33
C ILE A 63 -9.12 14.11 -6.07
N GLN A 64 -8.08 13.36 -5.71
CA GLN A 64 -7.23 13.62 -4.55
C GLN A 64 -6.05 14.56 -4.85
N SER A 65 -6.14 15.44 -5.84
CA SER A 65 -5.02 16.24 -6.34
C SER A 65 -5.06 17.70 -5.89
N SER A 66 -5.42 17.96 -4.64
CA SER A 66 -5.26 19.26 -4.00
C SER A 66 -5.01 19.07 -2.50
N PRO A 67 -4.43 20.05 -1.80
CA PRO A 67 -4.24 19.98 -0.35
C PRO A 67 -5.53 19.66 0.40
N LEU A 68 -6.65 20.32 0.07
CA LEU A 68 -7.95 20.07 0.72
C LEU A 68 -8.47 18.66 0.46
N ALA A 69 -8.32 18.17 -0.76
CA ALA A 69 -8.74 16.81 -1.11
C ALA A 69 -7.89 15.75 -0.40
N VAL A 70 -6.57 15.95 -0.33
CA VAL A 70 -5.65 15.05 0.36
C VAL A 70 -5.93 15.02 1.86
N GLU A 71 -6.09 16.18 2.51
CA GLU A 71 -6.41 16.27 3.94
C GLU A 71 -7.68 15.49 4.27
N ARG A 72 -8.76 15.74 3.51
CA ARG A 72 -10.03 15.04 3.69
C ARG A 72 -9.89 13.54 3.41
N SER A 73 -9.18 13.16 2.36
CA SER A 73 -8.98 11.74 1.99
C SER A 73 -8.26 10.96 3.08
N VAL A 74 -7.19 11.51 3.65
CA VAL A 74 -6.43 10.86 4.73
C VAL A 74 -7.29 10.73 5.99
N TYR A 75 -7.95 11.80 6.40
CA TYR A 75 -8.86 11.78 7.56
C TYR A 75 -9.94 10.70 7.42
N GLU A 76 -10.63 10.66 6.29
CA GLU A 76 -11.72 9.70 6.04
C GLU A 76 -11.23 8.25 5.93
N THR A 77 -10.04 8.04 5.35
CA THR A 77 -9.43 6.71 5.28
C THR A 77 -9.13 6.17 6.67
N ILE A 78 -8.47 6.96 7.54
CA ILE A 78 -8.11 6.53 8.89
C ILE A 78 -9.37 6.30 9.73
N GLY A 79 -10.30 7.26 9.73
CA GLY A 79 -11.57 7.12 10.44
C GLY A 79 -12.42 5.96 9.94
N GLY A 80 -12.46 5.76 8.60
CA GLY A 80 -13.16 4.63 7.98
C GLY A 80 -12.57 3.27 8.35
N ALA A 81 -11.24 3.16 8.38
CA ALA A 81 -10.54 1.94 8.78
C ALA A 81 -10.90 1.54 10.23
N TYR A 82 -10.94 2.50 11.14
CA TYR A 82 -11.38 2.24 12.52
C TYR A 82 -12.87 1.87 12.58
N ARG A 83 -13.76 2.71 12.04
CA ARG A 83 -15.22 2.51 12.13
C ARG A 83 -15.68 1.20 11.49
N LYS A 84 -15.13 0.84 10.33
CA LYS A 84 -15.55 -0.35 9.57
C LYS A 84 -14.89 -1.63 10.07
N ASN A 85 -13.63 -1.57 10.51
CA ASN A 85 -12.81 -2.76 10.74
C ASN A 85 -12.14 -2.85 12.13
N ASN A 86 -12.29 -1.83 12.98
CA ASN A 86 -11.55 -1.73 14.25
C ASN A 86 -10.03 -1.83 14.05
N ILE A 87 -9.51 -1.19 13.01
CA ILE A 87 -8.07 -1.04 12.80
C ILE A 87 -7.58 0.05 13.75
N THR A 88 -6.67 -0.30 14.64
CA THR A 88 -6.12 0.59 15.66
C THR A 88 -4.66 0.97 15.37
N ARG A 89 -4.04 0.34 14.35
CA ARG A 89 -2.72 0.68 13.84
C ARG A 89 -2.76 0.61 12.31
N LEU A 90 -2.53 1.76 11.66
CA LEU A 90 -2.67 1.90 10.20
C LEU A 90 -1.47 2.60 9.60
N GLU A 91 -0.84 2.00 8.60
CA GLU A 91 0.17 2.63 7.76
C GLU A 91 -0.40 2.93 6.36
N LEU A 92 -0.59 4.21 6.08
CA LEU A 92 -1.16 4.69 4.83
C LEU A 92 -0.05 5.14 3.89
N ARG A 93 -0.10 4.74 2.62
CA ARG A 93 0.93 5.09 1.64
C ARG A 93 0.40 5.82 0.43
N TYR A 94 1.20 6.76 -0.11
CA TYR A 94 0.88 7.46 -1.35
C TYR A 94 2.11 8.17 -1.94
N ASN A 95 2.02 8.55 -3.23
CA ASN A 95 3.03 9.38 -3.90
C ASN A 95 2.53 10.83 -3.94
N PRO A 96 3.22 11.80 -3.30
CA PRO A 96 2.81 13.20 -3.29
C PRO A 96 2.82 13.86 -4.68
N MET A 97 3.76 13.47 -5.56
CA MET A 97 3.85 14.03 -6.92
C MET A 97 2.65 13.66 -7.80
N LYS A 98 1.95 12.56 -7.47
CA LYS A 98 0.69 12.21 -8.13
C LYS A 98 -0.52 13.00 -7.62
N ARG A 99 -0.34 13.84 -6.60
CA ARG A 99 -1.39 14.63 -5.94
C ARG A 99 -1.31 16.14 -6.25
N ASN A 100 -0.46 16.55 -7.18
CA ASN A 100 -0.31 17.96 -7.57
C ASN A 100 -0.97 18.33 -8.91
N ARG A 101 -1.83 17.46 -9.44
CA ARG A 101 -2.51 17.66 -10.74
C ARG A 101 -3.52 18.80 -10.74
N GLY A 102 -3.98 19.24 -9.58
CA GLY A 102 -4.93 20.35 -9.40
C GLY A 102 -4.30 21.73 -9.42
N GLY A 103 -3.04 21.87 -9.87
CA GLY A 103 -2.31 23.14 -9.95
C GLY A 103 -1.43 23.44 -8.73
N GLU A 104 -1.49 22.66 -7.67
CA GLU A 104 -0.55 22.78 -6.56
C GLU A 104 0.82 22.24 -7.00
N GLN A 105 1.83 23.11 -7.00
CA GLN A 105 3.19 22.76 -7.42
C GLN A 105 4.12 22.47 -6.25
N ASP A 106 3.77 22.95 -5.06
CA ASP A 106 4.57 22.72 -3.85
C ASP A 106 4.19 21.40 -3.19
N LEU A 107 5.10 20.44 -3.23
CA LEU A 107 4.91 19.13 -2.59
C LEU A 107 4.75 19.24 -1.07
N ASP A 108 5.31 20.27 -0.43
CA ASP A 108 5.19 20.47 1.01
C ASP A 108 3.73 20.75 1.40
N HIS A 109 2.97 21.49 0.58
CA HIS A 109 1.54 21.71 0.82
C HIS A 109 0.75 20.40 0.77
N ILE A 110 1.08 19.50 -0.16
CA ILE A 110 0.44 18.18 -0.27
C ILE A 110 0.79 17.30 0.95
N ILE A 111 2.06 17.26 1.33
CA ILE A 111 2.53 16.45 2.46
C ILE A 111 1.95 16.99 3.77
N LEU A 112 2.02 18.29 4.00
CA LEU A 112 1.44 18.91 5.20
C LEU A 112 -0.08 18.71 5.27
N ALA A 113 -0.78 18.73 4.15
CA ALA A 113 -2.22 18.44 4.12
C ALA A 113 -2.51 16.98 4.55
N SER A 114 -1.71 16.02 4.07
CA SER A 114 -1.85 14.62 4.50
C SER A 114 -1.61 14.45 6.00
N LEU A 115 -0.59 15.12 6.53
CA LEU A 115 -0.28 15.12 7.97
C LEU A 115 -1.40 15.77 8.80
N ARG A 116 -1.97 16.89 8.35
CA ARG A 116 -3.15 17.51 9.03
C ARG A 116 -4.36 16.57 9.03
N GLY A 117 -4.62 15.88 7.90
CA GLY A 117 -5.70 14.90 7.84
C GLY A 117 -5.49 13.74 8.83
N MET A 118 -4.25 13.27 8.96
CA MET A 118 -3.86 12.28 9.94
C MET A 118 -4.03 12.82 11.37
N ASP A 119 -3.46 13.98 11.70
CA ASP A 119 -3.54 14.58 13.03
C ASP A 119 -5.00 14.72 13.49
N ARG A 120 -5.90 15.18 12.60
CA ARG A 120 -7.35 15.28 12.91
C ARG A 120 -7.97 13.92 13.21
N ALA A 121 -7.62 12.88 12.43
CA ALA A 121 -8.14 11.54 12.68
C ALA A 121 -7.64 10.97 14.02
N LEU A 122 -6.39 11.23 14.39
CA LEU A 122 -5.81 10.77 15.65
C LEU A 122 -6.42 11.49 16.88
N LEU A 123 -6.95 12.70 16.72
CA LEU A 123 -7.69 13.39 17.78
C LEU A 123 -9.08 12.79 18.02
N GLU A 124 -9.68 12.22 16.97
CA GLU A 124 -11.07 11.75 17.01
C GLU A 124 -11.19 10.24 17.26
N TYR A 125 -10.22 9.46 16.74
CA TYR A 125 -10.26 8.00 16.80
C TYR A 125 -9.09 7.43 17.60
N PRO A 126 -9.29 6.36 18.39
CA PRO A 126 -8.21 5.69 19.13
C PRO A 126 -7.35 4.82 18.18
N VAL A 127 -6.68 5.46 17.25
CA VAL A 127 -5.84 4.85 16.21
C VAL A 127 -4.44 5.42 16.31
N LYS A 128 -3.43 4.58 16.12
CA LYS A 128 -2.08 5.00 15.75
C LYS A 128 -1.96 4.92 14.23
N ALA A 129 -1.54 6.01 13.60
CA ALA A 129 -1.35 6.02 12.15
C ALA A 129 -0.03 6.69 11.76
N GLY A 130 0.50 6.29 10.61
CA GLY A 130 1.68 6.88 10.01
C GLY A 130 1.57 6.88 8.48
N ILE A 131 2.35 7.75 7.84
CA ILE A 131 2.33 7.91 6.39
C ILE A 131 3.66 7.43 5.80
N ILE A 132 3.58 6.61 4.76
CA ILE A 132 4.69 6.13 3.95
C ILE A 132 4.67 6.86 2.60
N ILE A 133 5.82 7.42 2.19
CA ILE A 133 5.96 8.06 0.88
C ILE A 133 6.33 7.02 -0.17
N CYS A 134 5.47 6.86 -1.19
CA CYS A 134 5.74 5.97 -2.31
C CYS A 134 6.68 6.63 -3.32
N LEU A 135 7.79 5.98 -3.61
CA LEU A 135 8.60 6.20 -4.79
C LEU A 135 7.95 5.48 -5.98
N ASP A 136 8.28 5.88 -7.19
CA ASP A 136 7.70 5.27 -8.39
C ASP A 136 8.81 4.73 -9.31
N LYS A 137 8.74 3.44 -9.66
CA LYS A 137 9.72 2.78 -10.54
C LYS A 137 9.75 3.39 -11.95
N SER A 138 8.69 4.11 -12.37
CA SER A 138 8.64 4.79 -13.66
C SER A 138 9.26 6.19 -13.66
N TYR A 139 9.58 6.73 -12.49
CA TYR A 139 10.18 8.05 -12.36
C TYR A 139 11.70 8.01 -12.59
N ASP A 140 12.22 9.12 -13.06
CA ASP A 140 13.67 9.34 -13.05
C ASP A 140 14.19 9.34 -11.60
N TYR A 141 15.42 8.88 -11.40
CA TYR A 141 16.05 8.80 -10.08
C TYR A 141 15.92 10.10 -9.26
N ARG A 142 16.11 11.27 -9.91
CA ARG A 142 16.04 12.58 -9.25
C ARG A 142 14.68 12.86 -8.62
N LEU A 143 13.59 12.46 -9.25
CA LEU A 143 12.24 12.62 -8.68
C LEU A 143 12.05 11.77 -7.42
N ASN A 144 12.52 10.53 -7.45
CA ASN A 144 12.50 9.66 -6.29
C ASN A 144 13.43 10.15 -5.17
N GLU A 145 14.59 10.73 -5.52
CA GLU A 145 15.49 11.36 -4.54
C GLU A 145 14.80 12.52 -3.81
N ILE A 146 14.07 13.39 -4.52
CA ILE A 146 13.27 14.47 -3.92
C ILE A 146 12.22 13.89 -2.96
N LEU A 147 11.53 12.81 -3.33
CA LEU A 147 10.55 12.16 -2.46
C LEU A 147 11.19 11.65 -1.15
N VAL A 148 12.39 11.06 -1.21
CA VAL A 148 13.11 10.63 0.00
C VAL A 148 13.58 11.83 0.83
N GLU A 149 14.05 12.91 0.20
CA GLU A 149 14.39 14.15 0.90
C GLU A 149 13.19 14.70 1.69
N LYS A 150 12.00 14.72 1.06
CA LYS A 150 10.77 15.13 1.72
C LYS A 150 10.35 14.15 2.82
N ALA A 151 10.46 12.85 2.61
CA ALA A 151 10.17 11.86 3.65
C ALA A 151 11.05 12.08 4.90
N ILE A 152 12.35 12.28 4.72
CA ILE A 152 13.30 12.59 5.80
C ILE A 152 12.95 13.91 6.50
N MET A 153 12.60 14.95 5.74
CA MET A 153 12.23 16.27 6.27
C MET A 153 11.03 16.17 7.23
N TYR A 154 10.04 15.36 6.89
CA TYR A 154 8.78 15.24 7.65
C TYR A 154 8.71 14.03 8.59
N ARG A 155 9.81 13.29 8.81
CA ARG A 155 9.81 12.08 9.67
C ARG A 155 9.29 12.35 11.08
N ASN A 156 9.67 13.47 11.68
CA ASN A 156 9.22 13.84 13.04
C ASN A 156 7.77 14.36 13.09
N ARG A 157 7.07 14.39 11.95
CA ARG A 157 5.68 14.83 11.83
C ARG A 157 4.73 13.68 11.52
N GLY A 158 5.25 12.47 11.32
CA GLY A 158 4.42 11.30 11.02
C GLY A 158 4.64 10.66 9.65
N ILE A 159 5.68 11.10 8.90
CA ILE A 159 6.20 10.30 7.80
C ILE A 159 7.10 9.23 8.40
N ILE A 160 6.68 7.98 8.31
CA ILE A 160 7.32 6.86 9.01
C ILE A 160 8.18 5.97 8.11
N GLY A 161 8.06 6.12 6.79
CA GLY A 161 8.81 5.26 5.86
C GLY A 161 8.70 5.67 4.42
N ILE A 162 9.38 4.90 3.59
CA ILE A 162 9.29 4.93 2.13
C ILE A 162 8.89 3.56 1.58
N ASP A 163 8.28 3.58 0.40
CA ASP A 163 7.92 2.37 -0.36
C ASP A 163 8.39 2.53 -1.83
N ILE A 164 8.99 1.52 -2.41
CA ILE A 164 9.32 1.49 -3.84
C ILE A 164 8.23 0.70 -4.56
N ALA A 165 7.35 1.40 -5.28
CA ALA A 165 6.17 0.85 -5.93
C ALA A 165 6.05 1.33 -7.40
N GLY A 166 4.89 1.09 -8.00
CA GLY A 166 4.56 1.56 -9.35
C GLY A 166 4.89 0.56 -10.47
N PRO A 167 4.62 0.94 -11.73
CA PRO A 167 4.76 0.04 -12.87
C PRO A 167 6.21 -0.33 -13.12
N ARG A 168 6.40 -1.50 -13.72
CA ARG A 168 7.74 -1.88 -14.21
C ARG A 168 8.27 -0.82 -15.18
N SER A 169 9.55 -0.52 -15.04
CA SER A 169 10.25 0.36 -15.97
C SER A 169 11.56 -0.27 -16.41
N PRO A 170 11.87 -0.29 -17.72
CA PRO A 170 13.15 -0.79 -18.21
C PRO A 170 14.36 0.00 -17.70
N ARG A 171 14.13 1.23 -17.24
CA ARG A 171 15.17 2.12 -16.70
C ARG A 171 15.40 1.93 -15.20
N PHE A 172 14.49 1.24 -14.50
CA PHE A 172 14.59 1.05 -13.07
C PHE A 172 15.46 -0.15 -12.72
N ARG A 173 16.45 0.08 -11.86
CA ARG A 173 17.31 -0.96 -11.30
C ARG A 173 17.40 -0.79 -9.81
N TYR A 174 17.17 -1.85 -9.04
CA TYR A 174 17.24 -1.81 -7.57
C TYR A 174 18.62 -1.36 -7.07
N GLU A 175 19.68 -1.75 -7.77
CA GLU A 175 21.06 -1.43 -7.44
C GLU A 175 21.33 0.08 -7.39
N ASP A 176 20.68 0.85 -8.25
CA ASP A 176 20.82 2.32 -8.31
C ASP A 176 20.22 3.00 -7.09
N TYR A 177 19.28 2.33 -6.39
CA TYR A 177 18.54 2.86 -5.24
C TYR A 177 19.17 2.51 -3.87
N THR A 178 20.24 1.70 -3.83
CA THR A 178 20.89 1.27 -2.59
C THR A 178 21.29 2.45 -1.69
N ARG A 179 21.91 3.48 -2.29
CA ARG A 179 22.31 4.70 -1.56
C ARG A 179 21.11 5.47 -1.02
N LEU A 180 20.03 5.54 -1.79
CA LEU A 180 18.83 6.28 -1.43
C LEU A 180 18.08 5.59 -0.28
N VAL A 181 17.95 4.26 -0.36
CA VAL A 181 17.37 3.43 0.70
C VAL A 181 18.19 3.53 2.00
N ARG A 182 19.51 3.42 1.91
CA ARG A 182 20.38 3.58 3.09
C ARG A 182 20.17 4.95 3.74
N ARG A 183 20.14 6.03 2.94
CA ARG A 183 19.89 7.38 3.45
C ARG A 183 18.55 7.51 4.19
N ALA A 184 17.50 6.85 3.71
CA ALA A 184 16.21 6.80 4.39
C ALA A 184 16.31 6.06 5.74
N LYS A 185 16.95 4.88 5.76
CA LYS A 185 17.17 4.09 6.98
C LYS A 185 18.04 4.82 8.01
N ASP A 186 19.14 5.45 7.59
CA ASP A 186 20.02 6.25 8.45
C ASP A 186 19.28 7.43 9.10
N ALA A 187 18.22 7.92 8.44
CA ALA A 187 17.34 8.95 8.99
C ALA A 187 16.24 8.38 9.90
N GLY A 188 16.18 7.08 10.13
CA GLY A 188 15.18 6.42 10.98
C GLY A 188 13.85 6.12 10.28
N LEU A 189 13.79 6.16 8.94
CA LEU A 189 12.60 5.76 8.18
C LEU A 189 12.60 4.25 7.92
N GLY A 190 11.43 3.62 8.05
CA GLY A 190 11.24 2.25 7.58
C GLY A 190 11.22 2.16 6.06
N VAL A 191 11.60 1.00 5.53
CA VAL A 191 11.64 0.75 4.09
C VAL A 191 10.84 -0.50 3.74
N THR A 192 9.82 -0.33 2.89
CA THR A 192 9.12 -1.43 2.23
C THR A 192 9.31 -1.35 0.72
N VAL A 193 9.21 -2.46 0.01
CA VAL A 193 9.41 -2.52 -1.44
C VAL A 193 8.42 -3.49 -2.06
N HIS A 194 7.65 -3.05 -3.05
CA HIS A 194 6.80 -3.94 -3.84
C HIS A 194 7.66 -4.89 -4.68
N ALA A 195 7.57 -6.19 -4.40
CA ALA A 195 8.27 -7.24 -5.13
C ALA A 195 7.51 -8.57 -5.07
N GLY A 196 7.73 -9.47 -6.04
CA GLY A 196 7.04 -10.76 -6.10
C GLY A 196 5.54 -10.65 -6.30
N GLU A 197 5.10 -9.59 -6.96
CA GLU A 197 3.72 -9.37 -7.41
C GLU A 197 3.63 -9.56 -8.94
N ASP A 198 3.75 -8.51 -9.73
CA ASP A 198 3.75 -8.57 -11.20
C ASP A 198 5.09 -9.04 -11.76
N GLU A 199 6.19 -8.77 -11.07
CA GLU A 199 7.53 -9.28 -11.36
C GLU A 199 7.67 -10.77 -10.96
N GLY A 200 8.74 -11.43 -11.40
CA GLY A 200 9.03 -12.82 -11.03
C GLY A 200 9.46 -12.99 -9.57
N SER A 201 9.60 -14.25 -9.14
CA SER A 201 10.10 -14.60 -7.80
C SER A 201 11.54 -14.09 -7.55
N ASP A 202 12.33 -13.92 -8.60
CA ASP A 202 13.68 -13.36 -8.57
C ASP A 202 13.71 -11.90 -8.07
N SER A 203 12.62 -11.14 -8.25
CA SER A 203 12.52 -9.77 -7.73
C SER A 203 12.60 -9.73 -6.20
N VAL A 204 11.98 -10.68 -5.51
CA VAL A 204 12.06 -10.80 -4.04
C VAL A 204 13.50 -11.02 -3.60
N ARG A 205 14.20 -11.94 -4.24
CA ARG A 205 15.61 -12.22 -3.94
C ARG A 205 16.51 -11.02 -4.21
N LYS A 206 16.32 -10.34 -5.36
CA LYS A 206 17.06 -9.12 -5.69
C LYS A 206 16.86 -8.04 -4.65
N VAL A 207 15.61 -7.76 -4.28
CA VAL A 207 15.27 -6.74 -3.29
C VAL A 207 15.93 -7.05 -1.95
N LEU A 208 15.84 -8.30 -1.47
CA LEU A 208 16.46 -8.72 -0.20
C LEU A 208 17.98 -8.55 -0.22
N SER A 209 18.66 -8.93 -1.31
CA SER A 209 20.12 -8.89 -1.39
C SER A 209 20.68 -7.49 -1.71
N THR A 210 19.88 -6.60 -2.30
CA THR A 210 20.36 -5.30 -2.81
C THR A 210 19.94 -4.14 -1.92
N LEU A 211 18.67 -4.12 -1.47
CA LEU A 211 18.10 -3.01 -0.73
C LEU A 211 17.94 -3.30 0.77
N GLU A 212 17.97 -4.57 1.17
CA GLU A 212 17.79 -4.99 2.57
C GLU A 212 16.58 -4.29 3.22
N PRO A 213 15.37 -4.39 2.65
CA PRO A 213 14.20 -3.69 3.17
C PRO A 213 13.77 -4.28 4.52
N ASP A 214 12.95 -3.53 5.25
CA ASP A 214 12.36 -4.01 6.49
C ASP A 214 11.12 -4.87 6.23
N ARG A 215 10.40 -4.60 5.10
CA ARG A 215 9.24 -5.37 4.64
C ARG A 215 9.21 -5.44 3.12
N ILE A 216 8.42 -6.37 2.59
CA ILE A 216 8.15 -6.52 1.15
C ILE A 216 6.64 -6.46 0.91
N GLY A 217 6.21 -5.53 0.06
CA GLY A 217 4.85 -5.47 -0.44
C GLY A 217 4.53 -6.71 -1.29
N HIS A 218 3.40 -7.35 -1.02
CA HIS A 218 2.90 -8.61 -1.60
C HIS A 218 3.81 -9.81 -1.36
N GLY A 219 4.85 -10.00 -2.16
CA GLY A 219 5.81 -11.11 -2.04
C GLY A 219 5.26 -12.49 -2.40
N VAL A 220 4.03 -12.59 -2.94
CA VAL A 220 3.32 -13.87 -3.13
C VAL A 220 4.03 -14.83 -4.09
N LYS A 221 4.79 -14.32 -5.07
CA LYS A 221 5.56 -15.14 -5.99
C LYS A 221 6.84 -15.72 -5.41
N ALA A 222 7.24 -15.35 -4.20
CA ALA A 222 8.38 -15.97 -3.52
C ALA A 222 8.23 -17.50 -3.37
N VAL A 223 6.99 -18.01 -3.37
CA VAL A 223 6.71 -19.48 -3.32
C VAL A 223 7.29 -20.25 -4.50
N GLY A 224 7.68 -19.59 -5.58
CA GLY A 224 8.33 -20.18 -6.74
C GLY A 224 9.87 -20.20 -6.69
N ASP A 225 10.48 -19.66 -5.64
CA ASP A 225 11.94 -19.56 -5.50
C ASP A 225 12.37 -19.95 -4.06
N GLU A 226 12.93 -21.17 -3.94
CA GLU A 226 13.38 -21.69 -2.64
C GLU A 226 14.45 -20.80 -1.98
N ARG A 227 15.36 -20.22 -2.79
CA ARG A 227 16.38 -19.30 -2.28
C ARG A 227 15.78 -18.00 -1.74
N ALA A 228 14.73 -17.49 -2.39
CA ALA A 228 14.01 -16.33 -1.88
C ALA A 228 13.33 -16.64 -0.53
N LEU A 229 12.71 -17.83 -0.41
CA LEU A 229 12.09 -18.28 0.86
C LEU A 229 13.10 -18.45 1.99
N GLU A 230 14.28 -19.02 1.69
CA GLU A 230 15.38 -19.14 2.67
C GLU A 230 15.89 -17.76 3.13
N LEU A 231 16.05 -16.82 2.21
CA LEU A 231 16.48 -15.46 2.52
C LEU A 231 15.44 -14.73 3.40
N LEU A 232 14.15 -14.82 3.05
CA LEU A 232 13.06 -14.28 3.85
C LEU A 232 13.05 -14.85 5.27
N SER A 233 13.20 -16.18 5.39
CA SER A 233 13.25 -16.86 6.68
C SER A 233 14.42 -16.37 7.55
N ARG A 234 15.60 -16.21 6.96
CA ARG A 234 16.83 -15.78 7.68
C ARG A 234 16.81 -14.29 8.03
N SER A 235 16.32 -13.43 7.14
CA SER A 235 16.27 -11.98 7.36
C SER A 235 15.16 -11.58 8.33
N GLY A 236 14.12 -12.39 8.48
CA GLY A 236 12.93 -12.04 9.25
C GLY A 236 12.05 -10.96 8.61
N VAL A 237 12.33 -10.57 7.35
CA VAL A 237 11.55 -9.59 6.58
C VAL A 237 10.10 -10.08 6.43
N LEU A 238 9.14 -9.22 6.76
CA LEU A 238 7.72 -9.52 6.68
C LEU A 238 7.17 -9.25 5.29
N LEU A 239 6.32 -10.16 4.78
CA LEU A 239 5.56 -9.97 3.55
C LEU A 239 4.20 -9.32 3.84
N GLU A 240 3.87 -8.24 3.14
CA GLU A 240 2.58 -7.54 3.24
C GLU A 240 1.59 -8.13 2.22
N VAL A 241 1.00 -9.29 2.52
CA VAL A 241 0.14 -10.03 1.57
C VAL A 241 -1.23 -9.38 1.43
N CYS A 242 -1.67 -9.16 0.18
CA CYS A 242 -2.94 -8.53 -0.17
C CYS A 242 -3.82 -9.49 -1.00
N PRO A 243 -4.56 -10.43 -0.39
CA PRO A 243 -5.20 -11.51 -1.12
C PRO A 243 -6.19 -11.06 -2.20
N SER A 244 -7.12 -10.16 -1.87
CA SER A 244 -8.10 -9.65 -2.85
C SER A 244 -7.43 -8.90 -3.99
N SER A 245 -6.41 -8.09 -3.73
CA SER A 245 -5.65 -7.41 -4.76
C SER A 245 -5.01 -8.41 -5.73
N ASN A 246 -4.28 -9.39 -5.21
CA ASN A 246 -3.59 -10.38 -6.02
C ASN A 246 -4.54 -11.27 -6.84
N VAL A 247 -5.76 -11.54 -6.34
CA VAL A 247 -6.79 -12.27 -7.11
C VAL A 247 -7.42 -11.38 -8.19
N HIS A 248 -7.73 -10.14 -7.89
CA HIS A 248 -8.39 -9.24 -8.84
C HIS A 248 -7.45 -8.78 -9.96
N THR A 249 -6.16 -8.67 -9.70
CA THR A 249 -5.12 -8.38 -10.70
C THR A 249 -4.69 -9.61 -11.50
N GLY A 250 -5.16 -10.82 -11.12
CA GLY A 250 -4.79 -12.08 -11.79
C GLY A 250 -3.37 -12.58 -11.44
N ILE A 251 -2.72 -12.00 -10.45
CA ILE A 251 -1.41 -12.46 -9.96
C ILE A 251 -1.53 -13.82 -9.27
N VAL A 252 -2.61 -14.02 -8.54
CA VAL A 252 -3.06 -15.30 -7.97
C VAL A 252 -4.39 -15.67 -8.61
N GLU A 253 -4.56 -16.92 -9.04
CA GLU A 253 -5.71 -17.34 -9.82
C GLU A 253 -7.00 -17.30 -8.99
N SER A 254 -6.94 -17.74 -7.74
CA SER A 254 -8.12 -17.77 -6.86
C SER A 254 -7.73 -17.66 -5.38
N TYR A 255 -8.73 -17.35 -4.53
CA TYR A 255 -8.50 -17.37 -3.07
C TYR A 255 -8.06 -18.75 -2.56
N SER A 256 -8.46 -19.84 -3.19
CA SER A 256 -8.08 -21.19 -2.79
C SER A 256 -6.58 -21.46 -2.98
N ASP A 257 -5.93 -20.77 -3.92
CA ASP A 257 -4.50 -20.93 -4.19
C ASP A 257 -3.62 -20.37 -3.06
N PHE A 258 -4.18 -19.43 -2.28
CA PHE A 258 -3.52 -18.96 -1.07
C PHE A 258 -3.29 -20.06 -0.05
N ARG A 259 -4.07 -21.17 -0.08
CA ARG A 259 -3.81 -22.33 0.78
C ARG A 259 -2.37 -22.87 0.57
N ARG A 260 -1.96 -23.03 -0.69
CA ARG A 260 -0.60 -23.46 -1.04
C ARG A 260 0.43 -22.39 -0.68
N ILE A 261 0.14 -21.12 -0.97
CA ILE A 261 1.04 -20.00 -0.70
C ILE A 261 1.36 -19.92 0.80
N PHE A 262 0.35 -19.86 1.65
CA PHE A 262 0.56 -19.78 3.11
C PHE A 262 1.16 -21.08 3.69
N ALA A 263 0.81 -22.26 3.15
CA ALA A 263 1.44 -23.50 3.57
C ALA A 263 2.97 -23.49 3.30
N VAL A 264 3.39 -22.93 2.16
CA VAL A 264 4.83 -22.78 1.85
C VAL A 264 5.46 -21.74 2.78
N PHE A 265 4.83 -20.59 3.01
CA PHE A 265 5.36 -19.58 3.94
C PHE A 265 5.55 -20.17 5.34
N LYS A 266 4.55 -20.90 5.85
CA LYS A 266 4.65 -21.59 7.16
C LYS A 266 5.78 -22.63 7.18
N LYS A 267 5.91 -23.44 6.14
CA LYS A 267 6.98 -24.44 6.01
C LYS A 267 8.37 -23.80 6.14
N TYR A 268 8.58 -22.65 5.50
CA TYR A 268 9.85 -21.92 5.52
C TYR A 268 9.95 -20.89 6.67
N ARG A 269 8.92 -20.77 7.52
CA ARG A 269 8.86 -19.78 8.61
C ARG A 269 8.97 -18.34 8.12
N VAL A 270 8.42 -18.06 6.96
CA VAL A 270 8.32 -16.70 6.40
C VAL A 270 7.19 -15.97 7.11
N LYS A 271 7.50 -14.81 7.67
CA LYS A 271 6.49 -13.94 8.31
C LYS A 271 5.66 -13.20 7.27
N PHE A 272 4.37 -13.06 7.52
CA PHE A 272 3.46 -12.31 6.66
C PHE A 272 2.38 -11.61 7.47
N SER A 273 1.81 -10.55 6.89
CA SER A 273 0.59 -9.89 7.37
C SER A 273 -0.49 -9.93 6.29
N LEU A 274 -1.76 -9.87 6.70
CA LEU A 274 -2.88 -9.65 5.79
C LEU A 274 -3.15 -8.16 5.65
N ASN A 275 -3.33 -7.71 4.41
CA ASN A 275 -3.55 -6.31 4.09
C ASN A 275 -4.54 -6.18 2.92
N THR A 276 -4.97 -4.95 2.62
CA THR A 276 -6.03 -4.69 1.63
C THR A 276 -5.57 -4.02 0.35
N ASP A 277 -4.43 -3.33 0.35
CA ASP A 277 -3.89 -2.55 -0.78
C ASP A 277 -4.77 -1.34 -1.14
N GLY A 278 -5.88 -1.55 -1.83
CA GLY A 278 -6.84 -0.52 -2.22
C GLY A 278 -8.28 -0.90 -1.85
N PRO A 279 -8.64 -0.89 -0.55
CA PRO A 279 -9.85 -1.54 -0.06
C PRO A 279 -11.15 -1.08 -0.73
N GLU A 280 -11.31 0.21 -0.99
CA GLU A 280 -12.55 0.74 -1.55
C GLU A 280 -12.67 0.45 -3.07
N MET A 281 -11.55 0.54 -3.81
CA MET A 281 -11.53 0.18 -5.23
C MET A 281 -11.70 -1.33 -5.45
N LEU A 282 -11.13 -2.15 -4.57
CA LEU A 282 -11.19 -3.62 -4.62
C LEU A 282 -12.45 -4.19 -3.95
N ARG A 283 -13.31 -3.32 -3.39
CA ARG A 283 -14.50 -3.74 -2.66
C ARG A 283 -14.19 -4.76 -1.55
N THR A 284 -13.10 -4.54 -0.84
CA THR A 284 -12.65 -5.37 0.28
C THR A 284 -12.41 -4.54 1.54
N ASN A 285 -12.02 -5.19 2.60
CA ASN A 285 -11.53 -4.59 3.83
C ASN A 285 -10.83 -5.69 4.65
N LEU A 286 -10.07 -5.33 5.68
CA LEU A 286 -9.24 -6.29 6.41
C LEU A 286 -10.05 -7.43 7.04
N ARG A 287 -11.25 -7.16 7.56
CA ARG A 287 -12.14 -8.23 8.06
C ARG A 287 -12.55 -9.19 6.94
N ARG A 288 -12.82 -8.65 5.75
CA ARG A 288 -13.17 -9.48 4.59
C ARG A 288 -11.98 -10.33 4.14
N GLU A 289 -10.75 -9.79 4.13
CA GLU A 289 -9.55 -10.56 3.84
C GLU A 289 -9.40 -11.74 4.81
N ILE A 290 -9.55 -11.48 6.12
CA ILE A 290 -9.55 -12.51 7.15
C ILE A 290 -10.65 -13.56 6.89
N MET A 291 -11.88 -13.11 6.65
CA MET A 291 -13.01 -14.04 6.39
C MET A 291 -12.78 -14.89 5.14
N LEU A 292 -12.22 -14.32 4.07
CA LEU A 292 -11.95 -15.05 2.83
C LEU A 292 -10.85 -16.10 3.04
N THR A 293 -9.77 -15.77 3.75
CA THR A 293 -8.70 -16.73 4.04
C THR A 293 -9.18 -17.89 4.94
N LEU A 294 -10.03 -17.62 5.93
CA LEU A 294 -10.69 -18.66 6.75
C LEU A 294 -11.67 -19.50 5.92
N LYS A 295 -12.56 -18.87 5.15
CA LYS A 295 -13.55 -19.54 4.32
C LYS A 295 -12.92 -20.52 3.33
N HIS A 296 -11.81 -20.12 2.72
CA HIS A 296 -11.08 -20.96 1.77
C HIS A 296 -10.06 -21.88 2.45
N GLN A 297 -10.06 -21.97 3.79
CA GLN A 297 -9.17 -22.81 4.59
C GLN A 297 -7.68 -22.55 4.26
N CYS A 298 -7.32 -21.29 4.01
CA CYS A 298 -5.96 -20.89 3.72
C CYS A 298 -5.15 -20.69 5.01
N LEU A 299 -5.81 -20.20 6.05
CA LEU A 299 -5.26 -19.92 7.37
C LEU A 299 -6.25 -20.39 8.44
N THR A 300 -5.72 -20.70 9.65
CA THR A 300 -6.52 -20.95 10.84
C THR A 300 -6.74 -19.65 11.65
N PRO A 301 -7.63 -19.61 12.64
CA PRO A 301 -7.75 -18.45 13.53
C PRO A 301 -6.44 -18.10 14.24
N GLU A 302 -5.66 -19.11 14.64
CA GLU A 302 -4.36 -18.95 15.31
C GLU A 302 -3.35 -18.30 14.34
N ASP A 303 -3.30 -18.75 13.08
CA ASP A 303 -2.47 -18.14 12.03
C ASP A 303 -2.82 -16.64 11.84
N ILE A 304 -4.12 -16.29 11.90
CA ILE A 304 -4.58 -14.88 11.76
C ILE A 304 -4.09 -14.04 12.96
N ILE A 305 -4.19 -14.57 14.18
CA ILE A 305 -3.71 -13.88 15.38
C ILE A 305 -2.21 -13.66 15.25
N GLU A 306 -1.44 -14.71 14.94
CA GLU A 306 0.01 -14.64 14.78
C GLU A 306 0.42 -13.64 13.69
N SER A 307 -0.25 -13.66 12.52
CA SER A 307 0.04 -12.72 11.44
C SER A 307 -0.24 -11.26 11.84
N ASN A 308 -1.24 -11.01 12.67
CA ASN A 308 -1.54 -9.69 13.19
C ASN A 308 -0.50 -9.22 14.23
N GLU A 309 0.03 -10.11 15.06
CA GLU A 309 1.15 -9.79 15.97
C GLU A 309 2.44 -9.50 15.16
N TRP A 310 2.76 -10.29 14.14
CA TRP A 310 3.88 -9.98 13.25
C TRP A 310 3.70 -8.62 12.54
N ALA A 311 2.47 -8.28 12.14
CA ALA A 311 2.17 -6.96 11.57
C ALA A 311 2.43 -5.83 12.57
N LYS A 312 2.03 -6.02 13.82
CA LYS A 312 2.24 -5.05 14.89
C LYS A 312 3.73 -4.84 15.19
N ASP A 313 4.50 -5.94 15.27
CA ASP A 313 5.94 -5.90 15.54
C ASP A 313 6.75 -5.29 14.39
N ALA A 314 6.31 -5.52 13.14
CA ALA A 314 6.96 -4.99 11.94
C ALA A 314 6.49 -3.59 11.55
N SER A 315 5.56 -2.99 12.30
CA SER A 315 5.06 -1.64 12.03
C SER A 315 6.16 -0.59 12.21
N PHE A 316 6.19 0.39 11.32
CA PHE A 316 7.09 1.55 11.41
C PHE A 316 6.58 2.62 12.39
N ILE A 317 5.38 2.44 12.94
CA ILE A 317 4.82 3.33 13.96
C ILE A 317 5.39 2.91 15.32
N ASP A 318 6.05 3.84 16.00
CA ASP A 318 6.57 3.63 17.34
C ASP A 318 5.49 3.18 18.32
N GLY A 319 5.87 2.38 19.31
CA GLY A 319 5.01 1.67 20.24
C GLY A 319 4.07 2.51 21.10
#